data_cc62693ea57c3f02b6ced62b548a30a3
#
_entry.id   cc62693ea57c3f02b6ced62b548a30a3
#
_cell.length_a   1.000
_cell.length_b   1.000
_cell.length_c   1.000
_cell.angle_alpha   90.00
_cell.angle_beta   90.00
_cell.angle_gamma   90.00
#
_symmetry.space_group_name_H-M   'P 1'
#
loop_
_entity.id
_entity.type
_entity.pdbx_description
1 polymer ?
#
loop_
_entity_poly.entity_id
_entity_poly.type
_entity_poly.pdbx_seq_one_letter_code
_entity_poly.pdbx_strand_id
1 'polypeptide(L)'
;MDKELAQLRTLLEQPTVERKNGKDFILGNIGSKKVVLQKCGIGKVNSAIGAVEMIDHYHPDLVVSSGCAGGADTSLNVTDVVVSTECCYHDAYCGSEQEYGQIMGMPARFASPQELVAKAAAMEGNIRVVPGLIVSGEWFVDSRDKMRSI
;
A
#
# COMPACT_ATOMS: atom_id res chain seq x y z
N MET A 1 -5.26 -7.95 3.88
CA MET A 1 -5.89 -9.24 4.39
C MET A 1 -6.96 -8.90 5.43
N ASP A 2 -7.78 -9.87 5.85
CA ASP A 2 -8.90 -9.58 6.78
C ASP A 2 -8.41 -9.05 8.14
N LYS A 3 -7.28 -9.55 8.63
CA LYS A 3 -6.69 -9.09 9.90
C LYS A 3 -6.23 -7.63 9.86
N GLU A 4 -5.70 -7.16 8.74
CA GLU A 4 -5.26 -5.77 8.54
C GLU A 4 -6.47 -4.83 8.55
N LEU A 5 -7.52 -5.19 7.80
CA LEU A 5 -8.76 -4.42 7.73
C LEU A 5 -9.48 -4.38 9.09
N ALA A 6 -9.48 -5.48 9.82
CA ALA A 6 -10.17 -5.58 11.11
C ALA A 6 -9.64 -4.56 12.13
N GLN A 7 -8.32 -4.37 12.20
CA GLN A 7 -7.71 -3.39 13.11
C GLN A 7 -8.08 -1.96 12.70
N LEU A 8 -7.98 -1.61 11.41
CA LEU A 8 -8.35 -0.29 10.94
C LEU A 8 -9.83 0.02 11.17
N ARG A 9 -10.70 -0.99 11.02
CA ARG A 9 -12.13 -0.85 11.27
C ARG A 9 -12.44 -0.46 12.72
N THR A 10 -11.66 -0.90 13.70
CA THR A 10 -11.87 -0.55 15.12
C THR A 10 -11.60 0.93 15.40
N LEU A 11 -10.90 1.63 14.51
CA LEU A 11 -10.61 3.06 14.63
C LEU A 11 -11.75 3.93 14.10
N LEU A 12 -12.68 3.34 13.32
CA LEU A 12 -13.80 4.10 12.74
C LEU A 12 -14.89 4.35 13.75
N GLU A 13 -15.31 5.59 13.82
CA GLU A 13 -16.51 6.01 14.53
C GLU A 13 -17.73 5.80 13.65
N GLN A 14 -18.80 5.19 14.20
CA GLN A 14 -20.07 4.91 13.54
C GLN A 14 -19.92 4.25 12.14
N PRO A 15 -19.20 3.12 12.04
CA PRO A 15 -18.94 2.51 10.74
C PRO A 15 -20.22 2.01 10.08
N THR A 16 -20.40 2.34 8.80
CA THR A 16 -21.43 1.80 7.92
C THR A 16 -20.79 1.01 6.78
N VAL A 17 -21.52 0.06 6.22
CA VAL A 17 -21.02 -0.75 5.10
C VAL A 17 -21.89 -0.51 3.87
N GLU A 18 -21.25 -0.14 2.78
CA GLU A 18 -21.86 -0.10 1.45
C GLU A 18 -21.30 -1.22 0.61
N ARG A 19 -22.15 -1.91 -0.13
CA ARG A 19 -21.72 -2.96 -1.07
C ARG A 19 -21.90 -2.49 -2.50
N LYS A 20 -20.78 -2.44 -3.25
CA LYS A 20 -20.76 -2.03 -4.67
C LYS A 20 -19.89 -3.02 -5.45
N ASN A 21 -20.37 -3.50 -6.59
CA ASN A 21 -19.64 -4.41 -7.48
C ASN A 21 -19.08 -5.67 -6.75
N GLY A 22 -19.83 -6.17 -5.75
CA GLY A 22 -19.40 -7.34 -4.98
C GLY A 22 -18.34 -7.07 -3.90
N LYS A 23 -17.90 -5.82 -3.72
CA LYS A 23 -16.94 -5.39 -2.70
C LYS A 23 -17.62 -4.59 -1.60
N ASP A 24 -17.13 -4.72 -0.38
CA ASP A 24 -17.59 -3.96 0.77
C ASP A 24 -16.69 -2.75 1.00
N PHE A 25 -17.31 -1.58 1.11
CA PHE A 25 -16.70 -0.32 1.50
C PHE A 25 -17.21 0.05 2.89
N ILE A 26 -16.29 0.25 3.82
CA ILE A 26 -16.61 0.59 5.21
C ILE A 26 -16.35 2.06 5.39
N LEU A 27 -17.41 2.83 5.61
CA LEU A 27 -17.36 4.27 5.78
C LEU A 27 -17.45 4.61 7.27
N GLY A 28 -16.74 5.64 7.68
CA GLY A 28 -16.80 6.15 9.04
C GLY A 28 -15.90 7.37 9.20
N ASN A 29 -15.69 7.79 10.43
CA ASN A 29 -14.80 8.90 10.74
C ASN A 29 -13.65 8.41 11.63
N ILE A 30 -12.50 9.05 11.51
CA ILE A 30 -11.41 9.01 12.49
C ILE A 30 -11.16 10.47 12.90
N GLY A 31 -11.64 10.84 14.08
CA GLY A 31 -11.68 12.25 14.51
C GLY A 31 -12.46 13.10 13.49
N SER A 32 -11.85 14.14 12.94
CA SER A 32 -12.49 15.04 11.96
C SER A 32 -12.42 14.54 10.51
N LYS A 33 -11.78 13.40 10.23
CA LYS A 33 -11.56 12.90 8.87
C LYS A 33 -12.61 11.86 8.49
N LYS A 34 -13.22 12.02 7.31
CA LYS A 34 -14.03 10.96 6.69
C LYS A 34 -13.09 9.92 6.11
N VAL A 35 -13.34 8.67 6.41
CA VAL A 35 -12.49 7.54 6.00
C VAL A 35 -13.35 6.47 5.35
N VAL A 36 -12.84 5.93 4.25
CA VAL A 36 -13.40 4.75 3.59
C VAL A 36 -12.34 3.66 3.58
N LEU A 37 -12.68 2.51 4.14
CA LEU A 37 -11.82 1.33 4.14
C LEU A 37 -12.32 0.31 3.13
N GLN A 38 -11.40 -0.30 2.40
CA GLN A 38 -11.70 -1.37 1.45
C GLN A 38 -10.62 -2.44 1.49
N LYS A 39 -11.02 -3.70 1.42
CA LYS A 39 -10.11 -4.80 1.13
C LYS A 39 -10.01 -4.95 -0.39
N CYS A 40 -8.92 -4.47 -0.99
CA CYS A 40 -8.74 -4.51 -2.45
C CYS A 40 -8.57 -5.93 -3.01
N GLY A 41 -8.05 -6.88 -2.21
CA GLY A 41 -7.69 -8.23 -2.67
C GLY A 41 -6.18 -8.38 -2.90
N ILE A 42 -5.77 -9.53 -3.43
CA ILE A 42 -4.36 -9.86 -3.66
C ILE A 42 -4.03 -9.64 -5.14
N GLY A 43 -2.83 -9.14 -5.40
CA GLY A 43 -2.29 -8.91 -6.74
C GLY A 43 -2.60 -7.53 -7.31
N LYS A 44 -1.79 -7.13 -8.30
CA LYS A 44 -1.83 -5.79 -8.93
C LYS A 44 -3.18 -5.46 -9.55
N VAL A 45 -3.80 -6.44 -10.20
CA VAL A 45 -5.11 -6.26 -10.87
C VAL A 45 -6.21 -5.95 -9.84
N ASN A 46 -6.30 -6.73 -8.76
CA ASN A 46 -7.29 -6.49 -7.71
C ASN A 46 -7.07 -5.14 -7.02
N SER A 47 -5.80 -4.77 -6.80
CA SER A 47 -5.42 -3.50 -6.21
C SER A 47 -5.83 -2.32 -7.11
N ALA A 48 -5.58 -2.42 -8.42
CA ALA A 48 -5.97 -1.40 -9.39
C ALA A 48 -7.49 -1.23 -9.46
N ILE A 49 -8.25 -2.34 -9.58
CA ILE A 49 -9.72 -2.28 -9.59
C ILE A 49 -10.25 -1.66 -8.29
N GLY A 50 -9.68 -2.06 -7.14
CA GLY A 50 -10.07 -1.50 -5.84
C GLY A 50 -9.81 0.00 -5.75
N ALA A 51 -8.66 0.46 -6.22
CA ALA A 51 -8.30 1.87 -6.22
C ALA A 51 -9.22 2.69 -7.14
N VAL A 52 -9.50 2.20 -8.35
CA VAL A 52 -10.42 2.87 -9.29
C VAL A 52 -11.82 2.99 -8.69
N GLU A 53 -12.38 1.90 -8.16
CA GLU A 53 -13.70 1.93 -7.53
C GLU A 53 -13.75 2.88 -6.31
N MET A 54 -12.69 2.91 -5.52
CA MET A 54 -12.57 3.83 -4.38
C MET A 54 -12.59 5.30 -4.86
N ILE A 55 -11.79 5.61 -5.87
CA ILE A 55 -11.67 6.97 -6.42
C ILE A 55 -12.98 7.40 -7.06
N ASP A 56 -13.56 6.57 -7.91
CA ASP A 56 -14.77 6.91 -8.67
C ASP A 56 -16.02 7.06 -7.80
N HIS A 57 -16.12 6.30 -6.72
CA HIS A 57 -17.29 6.34 -5.85
C HIS A 57 -17.21 7.37 -4.72
N TYR A 58 -16.00 7.63 -4.22
CA TYR A 58 -15.84 8.42 -2.99
C TYR A 58 -15.00 9.69 -3.17
N HIS A 59 -14.32 9.86 -4.31
CA HIS A 59 -13.49 11.03 -4.62
C HIS A 59 -12.58 11.46 -3.47
N PRO A 60 -11.74 10.55 -2.94
CA PRO A 60 -10.92 10.83 -1.76
C PRO A 60 -9.82 11.86 -2.09
N ASP A 61 -9.48 12.72 -1.13
CA ASP A 61 -8.33 13.62 -1.23
C ASP A 61 -7.00 12.87 -1.15
N LEU A 62 -7.00 11.67 -0.54
CA LEU A 62 -5.82 10.83 -0.35
C LEU A 62 -6.21 9.36 -0.36
N VAL A 63 -5.44 8.55 -1.08
CA VAL A 63 -5.51 7.09 -1.05
C VAL A 63 -4.28 6.55 -0.34
N VAL A 64 -4.47 5.72 0.67
CA VAL A 64 -3.40 5.08 1.44
C VAL A 64 -3.49 3.57 1.27
N SER A 65 -2.42 2.95 0.80
CA SER A 65 -2.27 1.49 0.83
C SER A 65 -1.61 1.08 2.13
N SER A 66 -2.23 0.17 2.87
CA SER A 66 -1.70 -0.35 4.13
C SER A 66 -1.79 -1.87 4.15
N GLY A 67 -0.74 -2.52 4.64
CA GLY A 67 -0.69 -3.98 4.71
C GLY A 67 0.65 -4.50 5.21
N CYS A 68 0.77 -5.83 5.27
CA CYS A 68 2.03 -6.48 5.61
C CYS A 68 2.90 -6.68 4.37
N ALA A 69 4.20 -6.54 4.53
CA ALA A 69 5.19 -6.78 3.48
C ALA A 69 6.37 -7.60 4.01
N GLY A 70 7.11 -8.25 3.12
CA GLY A 70 8.39 -8.85 3.44
C GLY A 70 9.48 -7.78 3.51
N GLY A 71 10.32 -7.80 4.55
CA GLY A 71 11.47 -6.92 4.65
C GLY A 71 12.67 -7.49 3.89
N ALA A 72 13.12 -6.79 2.83
CA ALA A 72 14.34 -7.14 2.10
C ALA A 72 15.59 -6.57 2.77
N ASP A 73 15.49 -5.39 3.37
CA ASP A 73 16.56 -4.77 4.13
C ASP A 73 16.79 -5.54 5.44
N THR A 74 18.01 -6.01 5.65
CA THR A 74 18.42 -6.79 6.83
C THR A 74 18.43 -5.99 8.13
N SER A 75 18.34 -4.67 8.07
CA SER A 75 18.21 -3.79 9.23
C SER A 75 16.80 -3.72 9.80
N LEU A 76 15.82 -4.21 9.05
CA LEU A 76 14.42 -4.24 9.46
C LEU A 76 14.13 -5.41 10.39
N ASN A 77 13.34 -5.15 11.42
CA ASN A 77 12.84 -6.16 12.34
C ASN A 77 11.34 -6.42 12.07
N VAL A 78 10.86 -7.56 12.53
CA VAL A 78 9.42 -7.84 12.56
C VAL A 78 8.74 -6.76 13.40
N THR A 79 7.66 -6.20 12.92
CA THR A 79 6.89 -5.08 13.47
C THR A 79 7.39 -3.67 13.14
N ASP A 80 8.57 -3.52 12.50
CA ASP A 80 8.93 -2.23 11.93
C ASP A 80 7.90 -1.83 10.85
N VAL A 81 7.62 -0.55 10.75
CA VAL A 81 6.74 0.01 9.72
C VAL A 81 7.58 0.72 8.68
N VAL A 82 7.44 0.33 7.42
CA VAL A 82 8.06 1.04 6.31
C VAL A 82 7.05 2.02 5.73
N VAL A 83 7.37 3.31 5.76
CA VAL A 83 6.62 4.33 5.02
C VAL A 83 7.26 4.51 3.64
N SER A 84 6.45 4.30 2.59
CA SER A 84 6.95 4.35 1.22
C SER A 84 7.42 5.75 0.83
N THR A 85 8.69 5.86 0.44
CA THR A 85 9.21 7.05 -0.26
C THR A 85 8.85 7.01 -1.73
N GLU A 86 8.92 5.80 -2.31
CA GLU A 86 8.61 5.50 -3.71
C GLU A 86 8.07 4.07 -3.80
N CYS A 87 7.27 3.84 -4.84
CA CYS A 87 6.84 2.49 -5.23
C CYS A 87 7.33 2.16 -6.63
N CYS A 88 7.64 0.88 -6.88
CA CYS A 88 7.88 0.37 -8.23
C CYS A 88 7.44 -1.09 -8.35
N TYR A 89 7.45 -1.63 -9.57
CA TYR A 89 7.26 -3.06 -9.76
C TYR A 89 8.58 -3.80 -9.67
N HIS A 90 8.56 -5.02 -9.15
CA HIS A 90 9.73 -5.89 -9.13
C HIS A 90 9.67 -7.03 -10.15
N ASP A 91 8.64 -7.06 -10.98
CA ASP A 91 8.37 -8.17 -11.91
C ASP A 91 8.00 -7.69 -13.34
N ALA A 92 8.12 -6.39 -13.61
CA ALA A 92 7.86 -5.86 -14.94
C ALA A 92 9.15 -5.79 -15.76
N TYR A 93 9.05 -6.20 -17.04
CA TYR A 93 10.14 -6.06 -18.00
C TYR A 93 9.57 -5.69 -19.37
N CYS A 94 9.96 -4.52 -19.87
CA CYS A 94 9.51 -3.96 -21.15
C CYS A 94 10.65 -3.78 -22.18
N GLY A 95 11.69 -4.61 -22.09
CA GLY A 95 12.85 -4.55 -22.99
C GLY A 95 14.05 -3.81 -22.38
N SER A 96 15.18 -3.85 -23.10
CA SER A 96 16.46 -3.33 -22.61
C SER A 96 16.56 -1.80 -22.59
N GLU A 97 15.62 -1.11 -23.22
CA GLU A 97 15.56 0.37 -23.22
C GLU A 97 14.84 0.94 -22.00
N GLN A 98 14.22 0.09 -21.18
CA GLN A 98 13.52 0.47 -19.97
C GLN A 98 14.26 -0.07 -18.74
N GLU A 99 14.13 0.62 -17.59
CA GLU A 99 14.58 0.07 -16.32
C GLU A 99 13.77 -1.17 -15.96
N TYR A 100 14.40 -2.12 -15.29
CA TYR A 100 13.64 -3.27 -14.72
C TYR A 100 12.63 -2.75 -13.68
N GLY A 101 11.40 -3.20 -13.79
CA GLY A 101 10.28 -2.67 -13.01
C GLY A 101 9.48 -1.56 -13.70
N GLN A 102 10.00 -1.00 -14.81
CA GLN A 102 9.31 0.05 -15.54
C GLN A 102 8.36 -0.50 -16.60
N ILE A 103 7.14 0.01 -16.61
CA ILE A 103 6.18 -0.19 -17.70
C ILE A 103 6.42 0.88 -18.77
N MET A 104 6.44 0.49 -20.03
CA MET A 104 6.63 1.41 -21.16
C MET A 104 5.64 2.58 -21.11
N GLY A 105 6.14 3.79 -21.21
CA GLY A 105 5.35 5.02 -21.12
C GLY A 105 4.98 5.45 -19.70
N MET A 106 5.44 4.73 -18.69
CA MET A 106 5.22 5.08 -17.29
C MET A 106 6.54 5.40 -16.58
N PRO A 107 6.53 6.15 -15.48
CA PRO A 107 7.72 6.32 -14.64
C PRO A 107 8.24 4.97 -14.13
N ALA A 108 9.56 4.84 -13.97
CA ALA A 108 10.16 3.66 -13.33
C ALA A 108 9.77 3.55 -11.85
N ARG A 109 9.56 4.70 -11.21
CA ARG A 109 9.18 4.80 -9.79
C ARG A 109 8.08 5.83 -9.61
N PHE A 110 7.20 5.57 -8.66
CA PHE A 110 6.09 6.43 -8.27
C PHE A 110 6.39 7.01 -6.90
N ALA A 111 6.68 8.31 -6.84
CA ALA A 111 7.00 8.99 -5.59
C ALA A 111 5.77 9.16 -4.69
N SER A 112 5.98 8.96 -3.39
CA SER A 112 4.98 9.31 -2.37
C SER A 112 5.09 10.80 -2.00
N PRO A 113 4.00 11.43 -1.52
CA PRO A 113 4.05 12.82 -1.06
C PRO A 113 5.04 12.99 0.09
N GLN A 114 6.10 13.75 -0.12
CA GLN A 114 7.22 13.89 0.84
C GLN A 114 6.75 14.39 2.22
N GLU A 115 5.77 15.28 2.26
CA GLU A 115 5.21 15.79 3.52
C GLU A 115 4.58 14.65 4.36
N LEU A 116 3.88 13.71 3.73
CA LEU A 116 3.28 12.57 4.41
C LEU A 116 4.34 11.57 4.90
N VAL A 117 5.37 11.34 4.07
CA VAL A 117 6.52 10.50 4.45
C VAL A 117 7.22 11.09 5.67
N ALA A 118 7.51 12.39 5.65
CA ALA A 118 8.16 13.08 6.76
C ALA A 118 7.30 13.03 8.06
N LYS A 119 6.00 13.24 7.95
CA LYS A 119 5.08 13.12 9.09
C LYS A 119 5.08 11.70 9.68
N ALA A 120 5.03 10.68 8.84
CA ALA A 120 5.04 9.30 9.30
C ALA A 120 6.39 8.93 9.94
N ALA A 121 7.52 9.34 9.33
CA ALA A 121 8.85 9.07 9.85
C ALA A 121 9.14 9.80 11.19
N ALA A 122 8.47 10.92 11.44
CA ALA A 122 8.59 11.69 12.68
C ALA A 122 7.66 11.18 13.81
N MET A 123 6.88 10.13 13.57
CA MET A 123 6.02 9.56 14.62
C MET A 123 6.87 8.92 15.71
N GLU A 124 6.66 9.38 16.94
CA GLU A 124 7.27 8.81 18.13
C GLU A 124 6.37 7.71 18.72
N GLY A 125 6.98 6.67 19.28
CA GLY A 125 6.25 5.56 19.90
C GLY A 125 7.07 4.29 20.01
N ASN A 126 6.42 3.21 20.36
CA ASN A 126 7.04 1.89 20.51
C ASN A 126 7.29 1.16 19.18
N ILE A 127 6.92 1.78 18.05
CA ILE A 127 7.05 1.21 16.72
C ILE A 127 8.07 2.04 15.94
N ARG A 128 9.08 1.37 15.41
CA ARG A 128 10.06 2.02 14.54
C ARG A 128 9.46 2.24 13.17
N VAL A 129 9.45 3.50 12.70
CA VAL A 129 9.01 3.88 11.35
C VAL A 129 10.22 4.22 10.50
N VAL A 130 10.35 3.57 9.36
CA VAL A 130 11.51 3.70 8.46
C VAL A 130 11.03 4.15 7.07
N PRO A 131 11.51 5.27 6.54
CA PRO A 131 11.30 5.60 5.14
C PRO A 131 12.03 4.62 4.21
N GLY A 132 11.36 4.16 3.14
CA GLY A 132 11.97 3.20 2.24
C GLY A 132 11.20 2.96 0.96
N LEU A 133 11.85 2.28 0.01
CA LEU A 133 11.22 1.82 -1.22
C LEU A 133 10.29 0.64 -0.93
N ILE A 134 9.09 0.67 -1.49
CA ILE A 134 8.19 -0.48 -1.50
C ILE A 134 8.04 -0.98 -2.94
N VAL A 135 8.28 -2.27 -3.13
CA VAL A 135 8.14 -2.90 -4.43
C VAL A 135 6.94 -3.84 -4.47
N SER A 136 6.28 -3.94 -5.62
CA SER A 136 5.10 -4.76 -5.83
C SER A 136 5.25 -5.65 -7.06
N GLY A 137 4.68 -6.86 -6.98
CA GLY A 137 4.61 -7.81 -8.10
C GLY A 137 3.62 -8.91 -7.83
N GLU A 138 3.46 -9.83 -8.81
CA GLU A 138 2.53 -10.96 -8.71
C GLU A 138 3.17 -12.20 -8.07
N TRP A 139 4.48 -12.19 -7.82
CA TRP A 139 5.12 -13.33 -7.19
C TRP A 139 4.94 -13.28 -5.68
N PHE A 140 4.71 -14.43 -5.10
CA PHE A 140 4.87 -14.59 -3.68
C PHE A 140 6.37 -14.83 -3.37
N VAL A 141 6.97 -13.94 -2.60
CA VAL A 141 8.40 -14.00 -2.25
C VAL A 141 8.55 -14.89 -1.03
N ASP A 142 8.80 -16.19 -1.26
CA ASP A 142 8.83 -17.25 -0.26
C ASP A 142 10.25 -17.77 0.06
N SER A 143 11.27 -17.20 -0.58
CA SER A 143 12.66 -17.61 -0.37
C SER A 143 13.62 -16.42 -0.34
N ARG A 144 14.78 -16.63 0.29
CA ARG A 144 15.84 -15.61 0.32
C ARG A 144 16.42 -15.32 -1.07
N ASP A 145 16.45 -16.31 -1.94
CA ASP A 145 16.99 -16.14 -3.29
C ASP A 145 16.05 -15.28 -4.15
N LYS A 146 14.73 -15.51 -4.06
CA LYS A 146 13.74 -14.60 -4.67
C LYS A 146 13.85 -13.18 -4.11
N MET A 147 14.02 -13.04 -2.80
CA MET A 147 14.18 -11.72 -2.17
C MET A 147 15.45 -10.99 -2.66
N ARG A 148 16.53 -11.72 -2.92
CA ARG A 148 17.78 -11.13 -3.45
C ARG A 148 17.70 -10.76 -4.93
N SER A 149 16.76 -11.34 -5.65
CA SER A 149 16.57 -11.05 -7.09
C SER A 149 15.68 -9.83 -7.36
N ILE A 150 15.12 -9.27 -6.31
CA ILE A 150 14.31 -8.04 -6.31
C ILE A 150 15.21 -6.83 -5.99
#